data_335dd2470d65fec298120096c0bdad93
#
_entry.id   335dd2470d65fec298120096c0bdad93
#
_cell.length_a   1.000
_cell.length_b   1.000
_cell.length_c   1.000
_cell.angle_alpha   90.00
_cell.angle_beta   90.00
_cell.angle_gamma   90.00
#
_symmetry.space_group_name_H-M   'P 1'
#
loop_
_entity.id
_entity.type
_entity.pdbx_description
1 polymer ?
#
loop_
_entity_poly.entity_id
_entity_poly.type
_entity_poly.pdbx_seq_one_letter_code
_entity_poly.pdbx_strand_id
1 'polypeptide(L)'
;MSRSRDLSKGTTRTEFVFTATNGQTTFSTDDTSTALAYAAGKIDVFLNGVRLAPADFTATNGTSVVLASGANASDVLFVVAYGTFQVADLGTALSSALDLGANKLTGSAIELDCSGDITIDADGADVIFKDAGTEFGRITNSSTDFVLKTAVSDKDFILKGNDGGSEITALTVDMSAAGAATFNNDVTAFSDVILKDDINTIDNALDRVQGMRGVFFNRKDITGGRQTGVIAQEVEPFLPEVVRETKDEKKIKSVAYGNMVGVLIEAIKELNAKIEELQHADKE
;
A
#
# COMPACT_ATOMS: atom_id res chain seq x y z
N MET A 1 -27.06 -30.18 19.88
CA MET A 1 -25.97 -30.12 20.87
C MET A 1 -24.80 -29.34 20.28
N SER A 2 -24.30 -28.35 21.00
CA SER A 2 -23.24 -27.47 20.52
C SER A 2 -21.94 -28.25 20.36
N ARG A 3 -21.38 -28.30 19.15
CA ARG A 3 -20.04 -28.83 18.90
C ARG A 3 -19.02 -27.85 19.45
N SER A 4 -18.49 -28.12 20.63
CA SER A 4 -17.40 -27.34 21.22
C SER A 4 -16.14 -27.55 20.39
N ARG A 5 -15.74 -26.57 19.59
CA ARG A 5 -14.41 -26.53 18.97
C ARG A 5 -13.42 -25.95 19.97
N ASP A 6 -12.60 -26.78 20.57
CA ASP A 6 -11.47 -26.31 21.33
C ASP A 6 -10.30 -25.98 20.40
N LEU A 7 -10.36 -24.79 19.80
CA LEU A 7 -9.33 -24.27 18.89
C LEU A 7 -8.03 -23.93 19.65
N SER A 8 -8.05 -23.86 20.96
CA SER A 8 -6.90 -23.49 21.78
C SER A 8 -5.81 -24.56 21.81
N LYS A 9 -6.14 -25.80 21.44
CA LYS A 9 -5.22 -26.95 21.46
C LYS A 9 -4.95 -27.55 20.07
N GLY A 10 -5.45 -26.96 19.01
CA GLY A 10 -5.25 -27.45 17.64
C GLY A 10 -5.87 -28.81 17.37
N THR A 11 -6.80 -29.30 18.20
CA THR A 11 -7.50 -30.58 18.01
C THR A 11 -9.01 -30.32 17.99
N THR A 12 -9.71 -30.91 17.01
CA THR A 12 -11.16 -31.01 17.02
C THR A 12 -11.54 -32.39 17.57
N ARG A 13 -12.54 -32.44 18.45
CA ARG A 13 -13.10 -33.67 19.00
C ARG A 13 -14.52 -33.84 18.49
N THR A 14 -14.80 -35.02 17.88
CA THR A 14 -16.13 -35.40 17.46
C THR A 14 -16.51 -36.71 18.15
N GLU A 15 -17.71 -36.80 18.66
CA GLU A 15 -18.23 -37.95 19.39
C GLU A 15 -19.35 -38.62 18.60
N PHE A 16 -19.32 -39.95 18.59
CA PHE A 16 -20.36 -40.76 17.94
C PHE A 16 -20.84 -41.82 18.93
N VAL A 17 -22.13 -42.05 19.02
CA VAL A 17 -22.75 -43.02 19.91
C VAL A 17 -23.56 -44.01 19.07
N PHE A 18 -23.34 -45.28 19.32
CA PHE A 18 -24.02 -46.37 18.62
C PHE A 18 -24.62 -47.31 19.65
N THR A 19 -25.89 -47.65 19.50
CA THR A 19 -26.56 -48.72 20.23
C THR A 19 -26.50 -50.02 19.40
N ALA A 20 -25.81 -51.03 19.90
CA ALA A 20 -25.56 -52.25 19.18
C ALA A 20 -26.79 -53.14 19.10
N THR A 21 -26.89 -53.88 17.99
CA THR A 21 -27.74 -55.04 17.87
C THR A 21 -26.97 -56.32 18.20
N ASN A 22 -27.66 -57.41 18.56
CA ASN A 22 -26.99 -58.63 18.96
C ASN A 22 -26.07 -59.20 17.86
N GLY A 23 -24.80 -59.39 18.18
CA GLY A 23 -23.79 -59.90 17.26
C GLY A 23 -23.20 -58.85 16.31
N GLN A 24 -23.56 -57.56 16.44
CA GLN A 24 -23.05 -56.52 15.58
C GLN A 24 -21.55 -56.28 15.79
N THR A 25 -20.81 -56.29 14.69
CA THR A 25 -19.37 -56.00 14.68
C THR A 25 -19.01 -54.69 14.02
N THR A 26 -19.81 -54.19 13.02
CA THR A 26 -19.48 -53.02 12.23
C THR A 26 -20.37 -51.82 12.56
N PHE A 27 -19.73 -50.67 12.79
CA PHE A 27 -20.39 -49.43 13.17
C PHE A 27 -19.91 -48.32 12.23
N SER A 28 -20.82 -47.67 11.51
CA SER A 28 -20.50 -46.69 10.48
C SER A 28 -21.41 -45.46 10.49
N THR A 29 -22.61 -45.57 11.05
CA THR A 29 -23.58 -44.49 11.17
C THR A 29 -24.13 -44.52 12.59
N ASP A 30 -24.03 -43.43 13.32
CA ASP A 30 -24.40 -43.34 14.72
C ASP A 30 -25.95 -43.26 14.92
N ASP A 31 -26.38 -43.28 16.17
CA ASP A 31 -27.80 -43.28 16.53
C ASP A 31 -28.51 -41.95 16.12
N THR A 32 -27.74 -40.91 15.76
CA THR A 32 -28.26 -39.64 15.24
C THR A 32 -28.26 -39.58 13.70
N SER A 33 -27.99 -40.70 13.02
CA SER A 33 -27.83 -40.81 11.56
C SER A 33 -26.59 -40.02 11.01
N THR A 34 -25.60 -39.77 11.86
CA THR A 34 -24.34 -39.15 11.45
C THR A 34 -23.34 -40.23 11.01
N ALA A 35 -22.80 -40.11 9.80
CA ALA A 35 -21.80 -41.02 9.33
C ALA A 35 -20.48 -40.85 10.13
N LEU A 36 -19.90 -41.97 10.57
CA LEU A 36 -18.60 -41.97 11.26
C LEU A 36 -17.49 -41.51 10.32
N ALA A 37 -16.73 -40.51 10.77
CA ALA A 37 -15.58 -39.98 10.03
C ALA A 37 -14.41 -39.73 10.98
N TYR A 38 -13.22 -40.27 10.67
CA TYR A 38 -12.02 -40.10 11.45
C TYR A 38 -10.75 -40.31 10.60
N ALA A 39 -9.62 -39.80 11.08
CA ALA A 39 -8.32 -40.15 10.54
C ALA A 39 -7.79 -41.42 11.23
N ALA A 40 -7.28 -42.39 10.46
CA ALA A 40 -6.74 -43.63 11.00
C ALA A 40 -5.69 -43.35 12.11
N GLY A 41 -5.82 -44.08 13.23
CA GLY A 41 -4.97 -43.88 14.41
C GLY A 41 -5.30 -42.62 15.27
N LYS A 42 -6.33 -41.87 14.92
CA LYS A 42 -6.78 -40.69 15.67
C LYS A 42 -8.19 -40.88 16.25
N ILE A 43 -8.39 -42.02 16.94
CA ILE A 43 -9.66 -42.46 17.44
C ILE A 43 -9.51 -43.20 18.77
N ASP A 44 -10.39 -42.94 19.70
CA ASP A 44 -10.61 -43.77 20.89
C ASP A 44 -11.97 -44.44 20.81
N VAL A 45 -12.03 -45.74 21.12
CA VAL A 45 -13.24 -46.54 21.07
C VAL A 45 -13.52 -47.13 22.48
N PHE A 46 -14.76 -46.98 22.91
CA PHE A 46 -15.21 -47.45 24.22
C PHE A 46 -16.46 -48.34 24.02
N LEU A 47 -16.51 -49.49 24.71
CA LEU A 47 -17.69 -50.32 24.77
C LEU A 47 -18.23 -50.29 26.19
N ASN A 48 -19.44 -49.89 26.38
CA ASN A 48 -20.10 -49.78 27.73
C ASN A 48 -19.24 -48.96 28.71
N GLY A 49 -18.57 -47.92 28.23
CA GLY A 49 -17.71 -47.03 29.03
C GLY A 49 -16.27 -47.52 29.22
N VAL A 50 -15.95 -48.71 28.78
CA VAL A 50 -14.58 -49.27 28.88
C VAL A 50 -13.82 -49.01 27.59
N ARG A 51 -12.63 -48.39 27.65
CA ARG A 51 -11.78 -48.18 26.48
C ARG A 51 -11.28 -49.51 25.95
N LEU A 52 -11.46 -49.77 24.66
CA LEU A 52 -10.99 -50.94 23.97
C LEU A 52 -9.50 -50.84 23.63
N ALA A 53 -8.80 -51.95 23.73
CA ALA A 53 -7.42 -52.05 23.27
C ALA A 53 -7.37 -52.15 21.73
N PRO A 54 -6.26 -51.78 21.08
CA PRO A 54 -6.11 -51.91 19.61
C PRO A 54 -6.36 -53.29 19.04
N ALA A 55 -6.23 -54.36 19.83
CA ALA A 55 -6.52 -55.74 19.40
C ALA A 55 -8.04 -56.04 19.37
N ASP A 56 -8.87 -55.27 20.06
CA ASP A 56 -10.30 -55.52 20.22
C ASP A 56 -11.13 -54.93 19.08
N PHE A 57 -10.51 -54.07 18.22
CA PHE A 57 -11.20 -53.48 17.09
C PHE A 57 -10.26 -53.12 15.94
N THR A 58 -10.84 -52.93 14.77
CA THR A 58 -10.16 -52.36 13.58
C THR A 58 -10.84 -51.06 13.18
N ALA A 59 -9.99 -50.00 13.00
CA ALA A 59 -10.44 -48.66 12.59
C ALA A 59 -9.38 -48.02 11.67
N THR A 60 -9.27 -48.53 10.42
CA THR A 60 -8.21 -48.11 9.49
C THR A 60 -8.73 -47.41 8.25
N ASN A 61 -10.04 -47.49 7.97
CA ASN A 61 -10.65 -46.99 6.74
C ASN A 61 -11.23 -45.54 6.86
N GLY A 62 -11.25 -44.97 8.07
CA GLY A 62 -11.76 -43.62 8.31
C GLY A 62 -13.28 -43.50 8.42
N THR A 63 -14.05 -44.56 8.15
CA THR A 63 -15.53 -44.49 8.05
C THR A 63 -16.27 -45.55 8.84
N SER A 64 -15.58 -46.56 9.41
CA SER A 64 -16.18 -47.58 10.25
C SER A 64 -15.23 -48.10 11.34
N VAL A 65 -15.81 -48.53 12.45
CA VAL A 65 -15.15 -49.30 13.50
C VAL A 65 -15.68 -50.73 13.39
N VAL A 66 -14.77 -51.72 13.38
CA VAL A 66 -15.11 -53.14 13.36
C VAL A 66 -14.59 -53.77 14.63
N LEU A 67 -15.47 -54.26 15.51
CA LEU A 67 -15.09 -55.01 16.70
C LEU A 67 -14.58 -56.40 16.38
N ALA A 68 -13.58 -56.89 17.11
CA ALA A 68 -13.06 -58.24 16.99
C ALA A 68 -14.06 -59.33 17.44
N SER A 69 -14.97 -58.96 18.34
CA SER A 69 -16.10 -59.84 18.79
C SER A 69 -17.40 -59.03 18.71
N GLY A 70 -18.49 -59.72 18.33
CA GLY A 70 -19.79 -59.07 18.21
C GLY A 70 -20.31 -58.51 19.55
N ALA A 71 -20.88 -57.32 19.53
CA ALA A 71 -21.53 -56.71 20.69
C ALA A 71 -22.86 -57.38 21.00
N ASN A 72 -23.28 -57.32 22.25
CA ASN A 72 -24.62 -57.78 22.63
C ASN A 72 -25.68 -56.70 22.28
N ALA A 73 -26.94 -57.10 22.23
CA ALA A 73 -28.05 -56.16 22.06
C ALA A 73 -28.02 -55.10 23.20
N SER A 74 -28.17 -53.81 22.84
CA SER A 74 -28.15 -52.66 23.74
C SER A 74 -26.77 -52.31 24.33
N ASP A 75 -25.68 -53.00 23.93
CA ASP A 75 -24.36 -52.49 24.21
C ASP A 75 -24.17 -51.11 23.55
N VAL A 76 -23.49 -50.18 24.25
CA VAL A 76 -23.21 -48.85 23.75
C VAL A 76 -21.74 -48.73 23.29
N LEU A 77 -21.53 -48.58 21.98
CA LEU A 77 -20.23 -48.19 21.45
C LEU A 77 -20.15 -46.66 21.39
N PHE A 78 -19.15 -46.10 22.08
CA PHE A 78 -18.84 -44.69 22.08
C PHE A 78 -17.50 -44.48 21.40
N VAL A 79 -17.50 -43.63 20.37
CA VAL A 79 -16.30 -43.35 19.55
C VAL A 79 -15.96 -41.88 19.65
N VAL A 80 -14.69 -41.60 19.97
CA VAL A 80 -14.13 -40.26 19.99
C VAL A 80 -13.13 -40.14 18.85
N ALA A 81 -13.43 -39.31 17.86
CA ALA A 81 -12.52 -39.00 16.75
C ALA A 81 -11.81 -37.68 17.02
N TYR A 82 -10.49 -37.68 16.84
CA TYR A 82 -9.65 -36.49 16.98
C TYR A 82 -9.21 -36.02 15.59
N GLY A 83 -9.58 -34.78 15.24
CA GLY A 83 -9.06 -34.08 14.07
C GLY A 83 -7.93 -33.15 14.49
N THR A 84 -6.89 -33.07 13.69
CA THR A 84 -5.87 -32.01 13.82
C THR A 84 -6.27 -30.86 12.92
N PHE A 85 -6.25 -29.64 13.44
CA PHE A 85 -6.33 -28.46 12.61
C PHE A 85 -5.03 -28.40 11.78
N GLN A 86 -5.17 -28.61 10.48
CA GLN A 86 -4.07 -28.42 9.53
C GLN A 86 -4.20 -27.01 8.97
N VAL A 87 -3.15 -26.21 9.06
CA VAL A 87 -3.11 -24.88 8.41
C VAL A 87 -3.31 -25.02 6.87
N ALA A 88 -3.02 -26.20 6.33
CA ALA A 88 -3.30 -26.55 4.92
C ALA A 88 -4.81 -26.54 4.57
N ASP A 89 -5.71 -26.71 5.56
CA ASP A 89 -7.17 -26.61 5.32
C ASP A 89 -7.63 -25.14 5.15
N LEU A 90 -6.75 -24.16 5.37
CA LEU A 90 -6.97 -22.77 4.97
C LEU A 90 -6.81 -22.53 3.45
N GLY A 91 -6.29 -23.54 2.70
CA GLY A 91 -6.02 -23.43 1.27
C GLY A 91 -7.22 -23.58 0.35
N THR A 92 -8.41 -23.90 0.87
CA THR A 92 -9.66 -23.93 0.08
C THR A 92 -10.64 -22.90 0.64
N ALA A 93 -10.56 -21.68 0.08
CA ALA A 93 -11.53 -20.60 0.20
C ALA A 93 -12.02 -20.34 1.66
N LEU A 94 -11.32 -19.45 2.35
CA LEU A 94 -11.98 -18.72 3.42
C LEU A 94 -13.20 -18.00 2.81
N SER A 95 -14.40 -18.51 3.10
CA SER A 95 -15.66 -17.85 2.68
C SER A 95 -15.94 -16.59 3.50
N SER A 96 -15.04 -16.24 4.43
CA SER A 96 -15.14 -15.08 5.30
C SER A 96 -13.73 -14.51 5.57
N ALA A 97 -13.66 -13.26 6.02
CA ALA A 97 -12.42 -12.60 6.38
C ALA A 97 -11.57 -13.41 7.39
N LEU A 98 -10.25 -13.41 7.21
CA LEU A 98 -9.31 -13.91 8.19
C LEU A 98 -9.05 -12.81 9.23
N ASP A 99 -9.66 -12.91 10.39
CA ASP A 99 -9.41 -12.01 11.51
C ASP A 99 -8.23 -12.56 12.35
N LEU A 100 -7.13 -11.83 12.36
CA LEU A 100 -5.94 -12.13 13.17
C LEU A 100 -5.96 -11.44 14.54
N GLY A 101 -6.95 -10.58 14.81
CA GLY A 101 -7.00 -9.74 16.00
C GLY A 101 -5.72 -8.91 16.16
N ALA A 102 -5.09 -8.97 17.34
CA ALA A 102 -3.82 -8.28 17.62
C ALA A 102 -2.57 -9.02 17.10
N ASN A 103 -2.73 -10.14 16.38
CA ASN A 103 -1.62 -10.96 15.90
C ASN A 103 -1.05 -10.44 14.59
N LYS A 104 0.16 -10.95 14.26
CA LYS A 104 0.88 -10.58 13.03
C LYS A 104 0.89 -11.76 12.06
N LEU A 105 0.86 -11.45 10.77
CA LEU A 105 1.24 -12.39 9.74
C LEU A 105 2.77 -12.38 9.62
N THR A 106 3.44 -13.50 9.90
CA THR A 106 4.90 -13.61 9.86
C THR A 106 5.32 -14.83 9.05
N GLY A 107 6.40 -14.69 8.30
CA GLY A 107 6.95 -15.76 7.46
C GLY A 107 8.29 -15.36 6.86
N SER A 108 8.92 -16.28 6.11
CA SER A 108 10.12 -15.97 5.33
C SER A 108 9.81 -15.09 4.13
N ALA A 109 8.59 -15.21 3.58
CA ALA A 109 8.00 -14.33 2.58
C ALA A 109 6.49 -14.33 2.77
N ILE A 110 5.85 -13.21 2.46
CA ILE A 110 4.39 -13.06 2.40
C ILE A 110 4.08 -12.49 1.02
N GLU A 111 3.33 -13.25 0.22
CA GLU A 111 2.82 -12.84 -1.08
C GLU A 111 1.32 -12.60 -0.97
N LEU A 112 0.86 -11.46 -1.48
CA LEU A 112 -0.53 -11.10 -1.62
C LEU A 112 -0.86 -11.12 -3.11
N ASP A 113 -1.37 -12.25 -3.59
CA ASP A 113 -1.82 -12.44 -4.97
C ASP A 113 -3.35 -12.54 -4.99
N CYS A 114 -3.99 -11.60 -5.66
CA CYS A 114 -5.44 -11.60 -5.83
C CYS A 114 -5.84 -11.16 -7.24
N SER A 115 -6.97 -11.65 -7.72
CA SER A 115 -7.51 -11.29 -9.05
C SER A 115 -8.22 -9.94 -9.09
N GLY A 116 -8.42 -9.31 -7.95
CA GLY A 116 -9.04 -8.00 -7.78
C GLY A 116 -8.09 -7.01 -7.11
N ASP A 117 -8.65 -5.98 -6.49
CA ASP A 117 -7.88 -4.93 -5.82
C ASP A 117 -7.37 -5.41 -4.44
N ILE A 118 -6.22 -4.88 -4.03
CA ILE A 118 -5.73 -4.96 -2.65
C ILE A 118 -6.05 -3.66 -1.94
N THR A 119 -6.98 -3.72 -0.99
CA THR A 119 -7.29 -2.58 -0.12
C THR A 119 -6.49 -2.70 1.17
N ILE A 120 -5.73 -1.66 1.51
CA ILE A 120 -5.03 -1.55 2.79
C ILE A 120 -5.73 -0.43 3.57
N ASP A 121 -6.51 -0.81 4.58
CA ASP A 121 -7.22 0.11 5.45
C ASP A 121 -6.54 0.11 6.83
N ALA A 122 -5.98 1.25 7.19
CA ALA A 122 -5.24 1.45 8.43
C ALA A 122 -5.89 2.58 9.23
N ASP A 123 -6.72 2.24 10.23
CA ASP A 123 -7.39 3.22 11.11
C ASP A 123 -6.44 4.21 11.80
N GLY A 124 -5.16 3.84 11.93
CA GLY A 124 -4.08 4.71 12.42
C GLY A 124 -3.53 5.70 11.38
N ALA A 125 -4.14 5.80 10.19
CA ALA A 125 -3.77 6.63 9.06
C ALA A 125 -2.44 6.26 8.36
N ASP A 126 -1.62 5.34 8.89
CA ASP A 126 -0.27 5.05 8.40
C ASP A 126 -0.12 3.63 7.85
N VAL A 127 0.43 3.49 6.64
CA VAL A 127 1.09 2.27 6.15
C VAL A 127 2.59 2.46 6.25
N ILE A 128 3.23 1.74 7.18
CA ILE A 128 4.63 1.97 7.59
C ILE A 128 5.55 0.93 6.95
N PHE A 129 6.64 1.37 6.33
CA PHE A 129 7.69 0.52 5.76
C PHE A 129 8.90 0.47 6.68
N LYS A 130 9.34 -0.75 7.04
CA LYS A 130 10.46 -1.01 7.95
C LYS A 130 11.43 -2.02 7.36
N ASP A 131 12.71 -1.83 7.67
CA ASP A 131 13.76 -2.82 7.48
C ASP A 131 14.46 -3.09 8.82
N ALA A 132 14.60 -4.36 9.18
CA ALA A 132 15.15 -4.82 10.46
C ALA A 132 14.57 -4.05 11.68
N GLY A 133 13.27 -3.73 11.66
CA GLY A 133 12.56 -3.00 12.71
C GLY A 133 12.66 -1.48 12.63
N THR A 134 13.56 -0.94 11.81
CA THR A 134 13.75 0.51 11.59
C THR A 134 12.82 1.00 10.50
N GLU A 135 12.04 2.05 10.78
CA GLU A 135 11.20 2.70 9.79
C GLU A 135 12.06 3.52 8.82
N PHE A 136 11.86 3.31 7.51
CA PHE A 136 12.50 4.13 6.48
C PHE A 136 11.52 4.99 5.69
N GLY A 137 10.21 4.68 5.73
CA GLY A 137 9.20 5.49 5.06
C GLY A 137 7.78 5.06 5.40
N ARG A 138 6.81 5.89 5.04
CA ARG A 138 5.38 5.59 5.19
C ARG A 138 4.53 6.26 4.13
N ILE A 139 3.33 5.73 3.94
CA ILE A 139 2.21 6.39 3.30
C ILE A 139 1.27 6.79 4.44
N THR A 140 0.87 8.06 4.49
CA THR A 140 -0.01 8.54 5.55
C THR A 140 -1.11 9.45 5.01
N ASN A 141 -2.28 9.38 5.65
CA ASN A 141 -3.35 10.35 5.47
C ASN A 141 -3.12 11.53 6.45
N SER A 142 -2.94 12.71 5.92
CA SER A 142 -2.84 13.94 6.72
C SER A 142 -3.89 14.93 6.26
N SER A 143 -4.95 15.11 7.05
CA SER A 143 -6.07 16.00 6.72
C SER A 143 -6.66 15.76 5.32
N THR A 144 -6.80 14.47 4.95
CA THR A 144 -7.22 13.97 3.62
C THR A 144 -6.18 14.03 2.50
N ASP A 145 -5.00 14.59 2.75
CA ASP A 145 -3.90 14.54 1.79
C ASP A 145 -3.23 13.15 1.79
N PHE A 146 -2.90 12.65 0.61
CA PHE A 146 -2.08 11.46 0.41
C PHE A 146 -0.61 11.83 0.51
N VAL A 147 0.06 11.47 1.61
CA VAL A 147 1.44 11.87 1.89
C VAL A 147 2.38 10.66 1.81
N LEU A 148 3.41 10.77 0.98
CA LEU A 148 4.59 9.88 0.99
C LEU A 148 5.68 10.54 1.84
N LYS A 149 6.17 9.85 2.87
CA LYS A 149 7.14 10.40 3.82
C LYS A 149 8.36 9.50 3.95
N THR A 150 9.56 10.08 3.78
CA THR A 150 10.82 9.49 4.24
C THR A 150 10.93 9.67 5.75
N ALA A 151 11.31 8.64 6.50
CA ALA A 151 11.30 8.67 7.96
C ALA A 151 12.70 8.89 8.58
N VAL A 152 13.74 8.63 7.81
CA VAL A 152 15.14 8.77 8.26
C VAL A 152 15.65 10.16 7.90
N SER A 153 16.29 10.84 8.88
CA SER A 153 16.88 12.19 8.66
C SER A 153 17.83 12.19 7.51
N ASP A 154 17.74 13.23 6.69
CA ASP A 154 18.63 13.49 5.55
C ASP A 154 18.66 12.36 4.49
N LYS A 155 17.58 11.56 4.42
CA LYS A 155 17.39 10.54 3.39
C LYS A 155 16.30 10.96 2.42
N ASP A 156 16.61 10.80 1.14
CA ASP A 156 15.89 11.35 0.02
C ASP A 156 14.70 10.49 -0.40
N PHE A 157 13.75 11.12 -1.06
CA PHE A 157 12.78 10.42 -1.88
C PHE A 157 13.34 10.30 -3.30
N ILE A 158 13.52 9.07 -3.77
CA ILE A 158 14.11 8.77 -5.08
C ILE A 158 13.14 7.95 -5.91
N LEU A 159 12.82 8.41 -7.11
CA LEU A 159 12.08 7.66 -8.11
C LEU A 159 13.05 7.08 -9.13
N LYS A 160 13.08 5.75 -9.22
CA LYS A 160 13.91 5.01 -10.17
C LYS A 160 13.05 4.24 -11.16
N GLY A 161 13.61 3.97 -12.33
CA GLY A 161 13.00 3.17 -13.36
C GLY A 161 14.01 2.35 -14.12
N ASN A 162 13.54 1.58 -15.10
CA ASN A 162 14.36 0.83 -16.03
C ASN A 162 14.21 1.45 -17.43
N ASP A 163 15.32 1.85 -18.02
CA ASP A 163 15.39 2.35 -19.39
C ASP A 163 16.27 1.42 -20.23
N GLY A 164 15.64 0.66 -21.13
CA GLY A 164 16.33 -0.26 -22.02
C GLY A 164 17.16 -1.34 -21.32
N GLY A 165 16.78 -1.76 -20.10
CA GLY A 165 17.50 -2.76 -19.30
C GLY A 165 18.45 -2.17 -18.27
N SER A 166 18.63 -0.85 -18.22
CA SER A 166 19.48 -0.15 -17.25
C SER A 166 18.65 0.59 -16.21
N GLU A 167 19.04 0.49 -14.93
CA GLU A 167 18.40 1.29 -13.88
C GLU A 167 18.77 2.76 -14.04
N ILE A 168 17.78 3.64 -14.03
CA ILE A 168 17.95 5.09 -14.00
C ILE A 168 17.27 5.70 -12.78
N THR A 169 17.79 6.83 -12.30
CA THR A 169 17.09 7.70 -11.35
C THR A 169 16.39 8.80 -12.13
N ALA A 170 15.05 8.81 -12.10
CA ALA A 170 14.25 9.81 -12.82
C ALA A 170 14.08 11.11 -12.03
N LEU A 171 13.92 11.02 -10.71
CA LEU A 171 13.74 12.16 -9.81
C LEU A 171 14.41 11.87 -8.47
N THR A 172 15.11 12.85 -7.94
CA THR A 172 15.54 12.90 -6.54
C THR A 172 14.94 14.14 -5.86
N VAL A 173 14.33 13.94 -4.69
CA VAL A 173 13.96 15.04 -3.77
C VAL A 173 14.88 14.95 -2.57
N ASP A 174 15.84 15.86 -2.49
CA ASP A 174 16.89 15.88 -1.47
C ASP A 174 16.38 16.55 -0.19
N MET A 175 16.15 15.72 0.86
CA MET A 175 15.62 16.22 2.13
C MET A 175 16.67 16.97 2.93
N SER A 176 17.97 16.68 2.73
CA SER A 176 19.07 17.43 3.36
C SER A 176 19.23 18.84 2.77
N ALA A 177 18.78 19.03 1.53
CA ALA A 177 18.73 20.32 0.83
C ALA A 177 17.34 20.96 0.83
N ALA A 178 16.58 20.77 1.92
CA ALA A 178 15.23 21.33 2.13
C ALA A 178 14.22 20.97 1.00
N GLY A 179 14.32 19.78 0.45
CA GLY A 179 13.43 19.28 -0.58
C GLY A 179 13.75 19.79 -1.99
N ALA A 180 15.02 20.13 -2.26
CA ALA A 180 15.46 20.43 -3.61
C ALA A 180 15.21 19.24 -4.54
N ALA A 181 14.54 19.48 -5.68
CA ALA A 181 14.19 18.44 -6.63
C ALA A 181 15.11 18.49 -7.85
N THR A 182 15.68 17.34 -8.22
CA THR A 182 16.52 17.17 -9.42
C THR A 182 15.90 16.10 -10.30
N PHE A 183 15.58 16.47 -11.53
CA PHE A 183 15.13 15.57 -12.58
C PHE A 183 16.32 15.13 -13.44
N ASN A 184 16.33 13.89 -13.88
CA ASN A 184 17.38 13.36 -14.74
C ASN A 184 17.40 13.99 -16.15
N ASN A 185 16.26 14.52 -16.59
CA ASN A 185 16.09 15.14 -17.90
C ASN A 185 15.15 16.35 -17.78
N ASP A 186 14.72 16.90 -18.90
CA ASP A 186 13.89 18.08 -19.00
C ASP A 186 12.55 17.95 -18.25
N VAL A 187 12.11 19.06 -17.69
CA VAL A 187 10.75 19.23 -17.17
C VAL A 187 9.93 19.97 -18.22
N THR A 188 9.03 19.25 -18.88
CA THR A 188 8.19 19.82 -19.94
C THR A 188 6.77 20.10 -19.43
N ALA A 189 6.18 21.17 -19.93
CA ALA A 189 4.77 21.51 -19.72
C ALA A 189 4.04 21.58 -21.07
N PHE A 190 2.78 21.16 -21.10
CA PHE A 190 1.94 21.32 -22.29
C PHE A 190 1.81 22.80 -22.68
N SER A 191 2.02 23.11 -23.99
CA SER A 191 1.94 24.47 -24.52
C SER A 191 1.26 24.51 -25.90
N ASP A 192 0.50 23.47 -26.25
CA ASP A 192 -0.23 23.38 -27.50
C ASP A 192 -1.32 24.46 -27.59
N VAL A 193 -1.50 25.02 -28.77
CA VAL A 193 -2.52 26.04 -29.05
C VAL A 193 -3.95 25.57 -28.78
N ILE A 194 -4.21 24.26 -28.92
CA ILE A 194 -5.54 23.69 -28.65
C ILE A 194 -5.97 23.78 -27.17
N LEU A 195 -5.00 23.99 -26.27
CA LEU A 195 -5.21 24.12 -24.83
C LEU A 195 -5.29 25.58 -24.37
N LYS A 196 -5.25 26.54 -25.31
CA LYS A 196 -5.19 27.98 -25.03
C LYS A 196 -6.34 28.70 -25.66
N ASP A 197 -6.86 29.66 -24.95
CA ASP A 197 -7.90 30.56 -25.38
C ASP A 197 -7.45 32.02 -25.15
N ASP A 198 -8.08 32.98 -25.83
CA ASP A 198 -7.78 34.40 -25.69
C ASP A 198 -6.28 34.75 -25.86
N ILE A 199 -5.67 34.25 -26.94
CA ILE A 199 -4.24 34.42 -27.22
C ILE A 199 -3.96 35.82 -27.74
N ASN A 200 -3.27 36.61 -26.92
CA ASN A 200 -2.83 37.96 -27.26
C ASN A 200 -1.32 38.10 -27.08
N THR A 201 -0.69 38.90 -27.92
CA THR A 201 0.72 39.27 -27.74
C THR A 201 0.89 40.13 -26.49
N ILE A 202 1.95 39.89 -25.71
CA ILE A 202 2.26 40.66 -24.51
C ILE A 202 2.69 42.06 -24.94
N ASP A 203 1.95 43.06 -24.53
CA ASP A 203 2.24 44.49 -24.78
C ASP A 203 3.11 45.10 -23.66
N ASN A 204 3.81 46.21 -24.00
CA ASN A 204 4.66 46.94 -23.08
C ASN A 204 5.65 46.04 -22.32
N ALA A 205 6.15 45.00 -23.01
CA ALA A 205 6.96 43.95 -22.42
C ALA A 205 8.30 44.49 -21.89
N LEU A 206 8.92 45.43 -22.58
CA LEU A 206 10.16 46.05 -22.18
C LEU A 206 9.97 46.85 -20.86
N ASP A 207 8.92 47.62 -20.77
CA ASP A 207 8.64 48.41 -19.56
C ASP A 207 8.33 47.50 -18.36
N ARG A 208 7.61 46.40 -18.58
CA ARG A 208 7.36 45.37 -17.56
C ARG A 208 8.66 44.78 -17.04
N VAL A 209 9.58 44.39 -17.94
CA VAL A 209 10.88 43.82 -17.57
C VAL A 209 11.77 44.86 -16.85
N GLN A 210 11.77 46.12 -17.30
CA GLN A 210 12.51 47.22 -16.65
C GLN A 210 12.01 47.56 -15.26
N GLY A 211 10.72 47.31 -15.00
CA GLY A 211 10.13 47.48 -13.67
C GLY A 211 10.48 46.39 -12.66
N MET A 212 10.99 45.28 -13.12
CA MET A 212 11.46 44.17 -12.29
C MET A 212 13.00 44.20 -12.16
N ARG A 213 13.52 43.63 -11.09
CA ARG A 213 14.97 43.50 -10.91
C ARG A 213 15.42 42.07 -10.65
N GLY A 214 16.51 41.68 -11.27
CA GLY A 214 17.25 40.48 -10.89
C GLY A 214 18.07 40.74 -9.63
N VAL A 215 18.04 39.80 -8.71
CA VAL A 215 18.73 39.95 -7.42
C VAL A 215 19.56 38.71 -7.08
N PHE A 216 20.60 38.94 -6.29
CA PHE A 216 21.23 37.87 -5.53
C PHE A 216 20.67 37.87 -4.11
N PHE A 217 20.45 36.68 -3.54
CA PHE A 217 19.89 36.57 -2.20
C PHE A 217 20.39 35.30 -1.49
N ASN A 218 20.23 35.28 -0.17
CA ASN A 218 20.31 34.06 0.61
C ASN A 218 18.93 33.79 1.20
N ARG A 219 18.44 32.56 1.11
CA ARG A 219 17.20 32.16 1.78
C ARG A 219 17.44 32.07 3.28
N LYS A 220 16.43 32.51 4.06
CA LYS A 220 16.50 32.53 5.53
C LYS A 220 16.10 31.21 6.17
N ASP A 221 15.37 30.39 5.44
CA ASP A 221 14.72 29.17 5.88
C ASP A 221 15.49 27.90 5.52
N ILE A 222 16.55 28.02 4.72
CA ILE A 222 17.44 26.90 4.37
C ILE A 222 18.90 27.29 4.56
N THR A 223 19.73 26.29 4.87
CA THR A 223 21.18 26.42 4.85
C THR A 223 21.69 26.21 3.43
N GLY A 224 22.30 27.20 2.82
CA GLY A 224 22.79 27.10 1.45
C GLY A 224 23.59 28.33 1.02
N GLY A 225 24.16 28.26 -0.18
CA GLY A 225 24.91 29.36 -0.77
C GLY A 225 24.02 30.47 -1.32
N ARG A 226 24.68 31.54 -1.79
CA ARG A 226 24.05 32.67 -2.49
C ARG A 226 23.33 32.19 -3.74
N GLN A 227 22.09 32.62 -3.90
CA GLN A 227 21.21 32.30 -5.02
C GLN A 227 20.95 33.55 -5.88
N THR A 228 20.38 33.35 -7.05
CA THR A 228 19.95 34.43 -7.96
C THR A 228 18.52 34.18 -8.38
N GLY A 229 17.79 35.26 -8.65
CA GLY A 229 16.40 35.19 -9.09
C GLY A 229 15.73 36.54 -9.03
N VAL A 230 14.41 36.54 -8.87
CA VAL A 230 13.56 37.74 -8.73
C VAL A 230 12.81 37.68 -7.39
N ILE A 231 12.23 38.81 -6.97
CA ILE A 231 11.38 38.91 -5.78
C ILE A 231 9.92 38.86 -6.24
N ALA A 232 9.13 37.90 -5.80
CA ALA A 232 7.74 37.70 -6.24
C ALA A 232 6.88 38.96 -6.07
N GLN A 233 7.06 39.71 -4.96
CA GLN A 233 6.32 40.93 -4.69
C GLN A 233 6.70 42.08 -5.65
N GLU A 234 7.89 42.04 -6.25
CA GLU A 234 8.33 43.01 -7.25
C GLU A 234 7.93 42.61 -8.67
N VAL A 235 7.69 41.32 -8.90
CA VAL A 235 7.19 40.78 -10.17
C VAL A 235 5.67 41.01 -10.30
N GLU A 236 4.94 40.83 -9.23
CA GLU A 236 3.49 40.77 -9.22
C GLU A 236 2.79 42.02 -9.83
N PRO A 237 3.26 43.27 -9.62
CA PRO A 237 2.66 44.45 -10.24
C PRO A 237 2.78 44.51 -11.76
N PHE A 238 3.76 43.82 -12.34
CA PHE A 238 4.09 43.85 -13.76
C PHE A 238 3.67 42.59 -14.50
N LEU A 239 3.66 41.44 -13.80
CA LEU A 239 3.38 40.12 -14.38
C LEU A 239 2.72 39.22 -13.32
N PRO A 240 1.48 39.53 -12.88
CA PRO A 240 0.79 38.79 -11.84
C PRO A 240 0.52 37.33 -12.21
N GLU A 241 0.44 37.05 -13.52
CA GLU A 241 0.13 35.71 -14.04
C GLU A 241 1.19 34.66 -13.71
N VAL A 242 2.44 35.05 -13.41
CA VAL A 242 3.50 34.15 -13.02
C VAL A 242 3.67 33.99 -11.52
N VAL A 243 2.95 34.80 -10.72
CA VAL A 243 3.02 34.74 -9.27
C VAL A 243 1.95 33.79 -8.72
N ARG A 244 2.33 32.95 -7.78
CA ARG A 244 1.45 32.05 -7.05
C ARG A 244 1.63 32.28 -5.56
N GLU A 245 0.56 32.12 -4.79
CA GLU A 245 0.55 32.26 -3.33
C GLU A 245 0.13 30.94 -2.68
N THR A 246 0.79 30.55 -1.59
CA THR A 246 0.37 29.36 -0.82
C THR A 246 -0.99 29.61 -0.16
N LYS A 247 -1.78 28.52 -0.01
CA LYS A 247 -3.13 28.60 0.59
C LYS A 247 -3.10 28.64 2.12
N ASP A 248 -1.93 28.44 2.73
CA ASP A 248 -1.74 28.46 4.17
C ASP A 248 -1.77 29.89 4.75
N GLU A 249 -1.76 30.00 6.08
CA GLU A 249 -1.78 31.28 6.77
C GLU A 249 -0.57 32.20 6.46
N LYS A 250 0.56 31.61 6.02
CA LYS A 250 1.80 32.34 5.72
C LYS A 250 1.74 33.10 4.40
N LYS A 251 0.89 32.66 3.47
CA LYS A 251 0.71 33.28 2.15
C LYS A 251 2.03 33.57 1.43
N ILE A 252 2.92 32.58 1.41
CA ILE A 252 4.23 32.73 0.77
C ILE A 252 4.06 32.75 -0.74
N LYS A 253 4.66 33.75 -1.39
CA LYS A 253 4.62 33.90 -2.84
C LYS A 253 5.78 33.17 -3.51
N SER A 254 5.50 32.61 -4.69
CA SER A 254 6.44 31.95 -5.57
C SER A 254 6.28 32.43 -7.00
N VAL A 255 7.30 32.22 -7.83
CA VAL A 255 7.32 32.63 -9.24
C VAL A 255 7.47 31.41 -10.15
N ALA A 256 6.59 31.32 -11.13
CA ALA A 256 6.68 30.33 -12.22
C ALA A 256 7.72 30.82 -13.25
N TYR A 257 9.00 30.62 -12.97
CA TYR A 257 10.12 31.15 -13.76
C TYR A 257 10.02 30.82 -15.24
N GLY A 258 9.64 29.60 -15.62
CA GLY A 258 9.47 29.19 -17.02
C GLY A 258 8.48 30.04 -17.81
N ASN A 259 7.48 30.58 -17.15
CA ASN A 259 6.44 31.40 -17.77
C ASN A 259 6.91 32.84 -18.06
N MET A 260 8.04 33.27 -17.50
CA MET A 260 8.63 34.58 -17.79
C MET A 260 9.24 34.67 -19.19
N VAL A 261 9.50 33.53 -19.85
CA VAL A 261 10.11 33.49 -21.19
C VAL A 261 9.27 34.29 -22.20
N GLY A 262 7.95 34.24 -22.13
CA GLY A 262 7.07 34.96 -23.05
C GLY A 262 7.29 36.49 -23.00
N VAL A 263 7.31 37.08 -21.80
CA VAL A 263 7.54 38.53 -21.66
C VAL A 263 8.99 38.92 -22.05
N LEU A 264 9.97 38.05 -21.79
CA LEU A 264 11.36 38.32 -22.22
C LEU A 264 11.51 38.32 -23.73
N ILE A 265 10.80 37.42 -24.47
CA ILE A 265 10.81 37.40 -25.92
C ILE A 265 10.26 38.71 -26.47
N GLU A 266 9.10 39.18 -26.00
CA GLU A 266 8.51 40.41 -26.49
C GLU A 266 9.30 41.66 -26.07
N ALA A 267 9.86 41.69 -24.85
CA ALA A 267 10.76 42.77 -24.41
C ALA A 267 12.01 42.90 -25.29
N ILE A 268 12.62 41.78 -25.74
CA ILE A 268 13.74 41.80 -26.66
C ILE A 268 13.33 42.38 -28.02
N LYS A 269 12.14 42.02 -28.55
CA LYS A 269 11.63 42.53 -29.81
C LYS A 269 11.37 44.04 -29.73
N GLU A 270 10.73 44.52 -28.64
CA GLU A 270 10.51 45.96 -28.42
C GLU A 270 11.83 46.75 -28.28
N LEU A 271 12.82 46.17 -27.58
CA LEU A 271 14.15 46.74 -27.48
C LEU A 271 14.86 46.87 -28.82
N ASN A 272 14.79 45.80 -29.65
CA ASN A 272 15.38 45.80 -30.98
C ASN A 272 14.73 46.88 -31.89
N ALA A 273 13.43 47.01 -31.87
CA ALA A 273 12.73 48.04 -32.61
C ALA A 273 13.19 49.46 -32.22
N LYS A 274 13.32 49.74 -30.90
CA LYS A 274 13.84 51.04 -30.40
C LYS A 274 15.29 51.29 -30.89
N ILE A 275 16.12 50.29 -30.95
CA ILE A 275 17.51 50.40 -31.46
C ILE A 275 17.52 50.73 -32.96
N GLU A 276 16.69 50.12 -33.73
CA GLU A 276 16.54 50.36 -35.18
C GLU A 276 16.06 51.82 -35.43
N GLU A 277 15.05 52.31 -34.68
CA GLU A 277 14.59 53.70 -34.71
C GLU A 277 15.72 54.71 -34.44
N LEU A 278 16.53 54.49 -33.40
CA LEU A 278 17.66 55.34 -33.07
C LEU A 278 18.75 55.34 -34.15
N GLN A 279 19.05 54.19 -34.75
CA GLN A 279 20.04 54.06 -35.84
C GLN A 279 19.58 54.76 -37.14
N HIS A 280 18.25 54.87 -37.36
CA HIS A 280 17.69 55.64 -38.47
C HIS A 280 17.73 57.15 -38.20
N ALA A 281 17.43 57.55 -36.98
CA ALA A 281 17.48 58.98 -36.59
C ALA A 281 18.89 59.56 -36.66
N ASP A 282 19.94 58.77 -36.38
CA ASP A 282 21.34 59.21 -36.44
C ASP A 282 21.88 59.34 -37.90
N LYS A 283 21.09 58.96 -38.93
CA LYS A 283 21.48 59.01 -40.35
C LYS A 283 20.84 60.16 -41.11
N GLU A 284 19.86 60.85 -40.52
CA GLU A 284 19.24 62.05 -41.02
C GLU A 284 19.93 63.33 -40.45
#